data_30584159ac5d5aecd34b36bcf45d431c
#
_entry.id   30584159ac5d5aecd34b36bcf45d431c
#
_cell.length_a   1.000
_cell.length_b   1.000
_cell.length_c   1.000
_cell.angle_alpha   90.00
_cell.angle_beta   90.00
_cell.angle_gamma   90.00
#
_symmetry.space_group_name_H-M   'P 1'
#
loop_
_entity.id
_entity.type
_entity.pdbx_description
1 polymer ?
#
loop_
_entity_poly.entity_id
_entity_poly.type
_entity_poly.pdbx_seq_one_letter_code
_entity_poly.pdbx_strand_id
1 'polypeptide(L)'
;MRPETCHYHLGTCREPEWGLSNCFAPHIVYLANSSGIKVGITHKTNTPSRWIDQGAISALPILEVKTRLESGLIEKALKSFITDKTNWRVMLKNETEPEDLVTAKVSLLAEVSSLVDELDAKTFQADVVNIDYPVLKYPTKVVSFSFDKNPVISGFLNGIKGQYLLLEGGVLNIRKFSSYHLTLST
;
A
#
# COMPACT_ATOMS: atom_id res chain seq x y z
N MET A 1 -12.79 0.48 -9.84
CA MET A 1 -12.34 -0.22 -11.07
C MET A 1 -10.91 -0.67 -10.86
N ARG A 2 -10.56 -1.89 -11.21
CA ARG A 2 -9.19 -2.38 -11.18
C ARG A 2 -8.37 -1.68 -12.26
N PRO A 3 -7.13 -1.24 -11.99
CA PRO A 3 -6.34 -0.48 -12.96
C PRO A 3 -6.17 -1.18 -14.30
N GLU A 4 -5.88 -2.49 -14.28
CA GLU A 4 -5.66 -3.32 -15.46
C GLU A 4 -6.92 -3.55 -16.32
N THR A 5 -8.08 -3.14 -15.83
CA THR A 5 -9.36 -3.22 -16.59
C THR A 5 -9.82 -1.86 -17.07
N CYS A 6 -8.93 -0.88 -17.16
CA CYS A 6 -9.26 0.44 -17.68
C CYS A 6 -9.66 0.35 -19.17
N HIS A 7 -10.78 0.95 -19.50
CA HIS A 7 -11.33 0.97 -20.86
C HIS A 7 -11.54 2.39 -21.38
N TYR A 8 -10.73 3.35 -20.93
CA TYR A 8 -10.77 4.74 -21.36
C TYR A 8 -10.66 4.88 -22.88
N HIS A 9 -9.75 4.10 -23.49
CA HIS A 9 -9.51 4.09 -24.94
C HIS A 9 -10.73 3.64 -25.77
N LEU A 10 -11.73 3.01 -25.13
CA LEU A 10 -13.00 2.65 -25.76
C LEU A 10 -14.07 3.74 -25.65
N GLY A 11 -13.74 4.90 -25.05
CA GLY A 11 -14.70 5.99 -24.84
C GLY A 11 -15.77 5.71 -23.77
N THR A 12 -15.62 4.67 -22.99
CA THR A 12 -16.61 4.21 -21.99
C THR A 12 -16.25 4.57 -20.56
N CYS A 13 -15.25 5.43 -20.35
CA CYS A 13 -14.87 5.91 -19.03
C CYS A 13 -16.01 6.75 -18.42
N ARG A 14 -16.32 6.51 -17.15
CA ARG A 14 -17.38 7.26 -16.42
C ARG A 14 -16.97 8.70 -16.11
N GLU A 15 -15.68 8.91 -15.85
CA GLU A 15 -15.09 10.17 -15.40
C GLU A 15 -13.86 10.49 -16.27
N PRO A 16 -14.07 10.82 -17.57
CA PRO A 16 -12.95 10.99 -18.49
C PRO A 16 -12.05 12.17 -18.12
N GLU A 17 -12.61 13.31 -17.69
CA GLU A 17 -11.86 14.48 -17.27
C GLU A 17 -11.03 14.23 -16.02
N TRP A 18 -11.60 13.54 -15.01
CA TRP A 18 -10.86 13.09 -13.84
C TRP A 18 -9.75 12.09 -14.25
N GLY A 19 -10.04 11.23 -15.22
CA GLY A 19 -9.08 10.28 -15.76
C GLY A 19 -7.85 10.96 -16.37
N LEU A 20 -8.03 12.06 -17.09
CA LEU A 20 -6.92 12.83 -17.69
C LEU A 20 -5.93 13.32 -16.62
N SER A 21 -6.42 13.82 -15.49
CA SER A 21 -5.57 14.36 -14.43
C SER A 21 -5.01 13.31 -13.47
N ASN A 22 -5.70 12.15 -13.32
CA ASN A 22 -5.35 11.17 -12.30
C ASN A 22 -4.85 9.82 -12.86
N CYS A 23 -5.42 9.37 -13.98
CA CYS A 23 -5.04 8.09 -14.57
C CYS A 23 -3.91 8.21 -15.59
N PHE A 24 -3.82 9.36 -16.28
CA PHE A 24 -2.78 9.67 -17.29
C PHE A 24 -1.63 10.49 -16.69
N ALA A 25 -1.37 10.32 -15.40
CA ALA A 25 -0.24 10.88 -14.71
C ALA A 25 0.77 9.78 -14.33
N PRO A 26 2.03 10.10 -14.04
CA PRO A 26 3.03 9.13 -13.67
C PRO A 26 2.63 8.30 -12.44
N HIS A 27 2.74 6.99 -12.56
CA HIS A 27 2.52 6.02 -11.47
C HIS A 27 3.80 5.27 -11.16
N ILE A 28 3.92 4.86 -9.91
CA ILE A 28 5.02 4.07 -9.39
C ILE A 28 4.52 2.65 -9.11
N VAL A 29 5.25 1.67 -9.63
CA VAL A 29 5.19 0.28 -9.16
C VAL A 29 6.29 0.11 -8.10
N TYR A 30 5.96 -0.47 -6.96
CA TYR A 30 6.89 -0.60 -5.84
C TYR A 30 6.76 -1.96 -5.15
N LEU A 31 7.82 -2.36 -4.49
CA LEU A 31 7.81 -3.44 -3.51
C LEU A 31 7.69 -2.84 -2.12
N ALA A 32 6.95 -3.50 -1.24
CA ALA A 32 6.85 -3.11 0.16
C ALA A 32 6.80 -4.36 1.04
N ASN A 33 7.49 -4.30 2.19
CA ASN A 33 7.42 -5.31 3.22
C ASN A 33 6.50 -4.84 4.35
N SER A 34 5.30 -5.41 4.45
CA SER A 34 4.35 -5.13 5.56
C SER A 34 4.11 -6.35 6.45
N SER A 35 4.25 -7.55 5.91
CA SER A 35 4.26 -8.88 6.58
C SER A 35 4.73 -9.93 5.58
N GLY A 36 5.74 -9.61 4.80
CA GLY A 36 6.27 -10.25 3.61
C GLY A 36 6.22 -9.29 2.42
N ILE A 37 7.03 -9.58 1.41
CA ILE A 37 7.12 -8.74 0.21
C ILE A 37 5.81 -8.77 -0.57
N LYS A 38 5.35 -7.60 -0.96
CA LYS A 38 4.22 -7.43 -1.87
C LYS A 38 4.52 -6.38 -2.93
N VAL A 39 3.89 -6.50 -4.08
CA VAL A 39 3.86 -5.45 -5.10
C VAL A 39 2.67 -4.51 -4.85
N GLY A 40 2.86 -3.25 -5.12
CA GLY A 40 1.81 -2.25 -5.09
C GLY A 40 2.02 -1.17 -6.13
N ILE A 41 0.98 -0.42 -6.38
CA ILE A 41 1.00 0.72 -7.28
C ILE A 41 0.46 1.96 -6.60
N THR A 42 0.95 3.11 -7.03
CA THR A 42 0.46 4.39 -6.52
C THR A 42 0.73 5.50 -7.52
N HIS A 43 -0.05 6.57 -7.44
CA HIS A 43 0.31 7.83 -8.12
C HIS A 43 1.64 8.34 -7.55
N LYS A 44 2.51 8.87 -8.42
CA LYS A 44 3.87 9.30 -8.02
C LYS A 44 3.87 10.27 -6.84
N THR A 45 2.91 11.18 -6.76
CA THR A 45 2.79 12.16 -5.67
C THR A 45 2.38 11.57 -4.33
N ASN A 46 1.91 10.31 -4.29
CA ASN A 46 1.48 9.64 -3.07
C ASN A 46 2.61 8.81 -2.41
N THR A 47 3.83 8.93 -2.88
CA THR A 47 4.99 8.35 -2.21
C THR A 47 5.61 9.40 -1.27
N PRO A 48 5.99 9.03 -0.02
CA PRO A 48 5.95 7.72 0.60
C PRO A 48 4.64 7.39 1.36
N SER A 49 3.66 8.33 1.40
CA SER A 49 2.43 8.19 2.23
C SER A 49 1.73 6.86 2.00
N ARG A 50 1.71 6.36 0.75
CA ARG A 50 1.08 5.07 0.43
C ARG A 50 1.74 3.88 1.13
N TRP A 51 3.06 3.90 1.31
CA TRP A 51 3.80 2.84 2.02
C TRP A 51 3.52 2.90 3.52
N ILE A 52 3.50 4.13 4.07
CA ILE A 52 3.16 4.39 5.47
C ILE A 52 1.74 3.90 5.78
N ASP A 53 0.75 4.25 4.95
CA ASP A 53 -0.64 3.80 5.07
C ASP A 53 -0.80 2.27 5.10
N GLN A 54 0.09 1.54 4.44
CA GLN A 54 0.08 0.09 4.40
C GLN A 54 0.80 -0.57 5.58
N GLY A 55 1.39 0.21 6.46
CA GLY A 55 2.16 -0.29 7.60
C GLY A 55 3.46 -0.99 7.19
N ALA A 56 4.04 -0.62 6.05
CA ALA A 56 5.28 -1.21 5.56
C ALA A 56 6.46 -0.81 6.46
N ILE A 57 7.34 -1.75 6.76
CA ILE A 57 8.62 -1.49 7.47
C ILE A 57 9.73 -1.08 6.51
N SER A 58 9.61 -1.48 5.24
CA SER A 58 10.50 -1.04 4.17
C SER A 58 9.76 -1.01 2.84
N ALA A 59 10.19 -0.15 1.91
CA ALA A 59 9.65 -0.04 0.57
C ALA A 59 10.73 0.33 -0.44
N LEU A 60 10.54 -0.09 -1.69
CA LEU A 60 11.44 0.16 -2.80
C LEU A 60 10.63 0.44 -4.07
N PRO A 61 10.67 1.66 -4.64
CA PRO A 61 10.09 1.90 -5.96
C PRO A 61 10.92 1.17 -7.02
N ILE A 62 10.26 0.44 -7.92
CA ILE A 62 10.94 -0.40 -8.90
C ILE A 62 10.77 0.09 -10.34
N LEU A 63 9.59 0.61 -10.69
CA LEU A 63 9.28 1.14 -12.02
C LEU A 63 8.45 2.42 -11.94
N GLU A 64 8.67 3.31 -12.89
CA GLU A 64 7.80 4.43 -13.20
C GLU A 64 7.12 4.20 -14.56
N VAL A 65 5.82 4.39 -14.63
CA VAL A 65 5.01 4.24 -15.84
C VAL A 65 4.17 5.50 -16.07
N LYS A 66 3.70 5.67 -17.31
CA LYS A 66 3.00 6.88 -17.75
C LYS A 66 1.55 6.93 -17.27
N THR A 67 0.94 5.77 -17.05
CA THR A 67 -0.49 5.68 -16.76
C THR A 67 -0.83 4.68 -15.65
N ARG A 68 -2.01 4.87 -15.07
CA ARG A 68 -2.57 3.93 -14.09
C ARG A 68 -2.84 2.54 -14.70
N LEU A 69 -3.21 2.47 -15.99
CA LEU A 69 -3.41 1.19 -16.68
C LEU A 69 -2.11 0.39 -16.74
N GLU A 70 -1.03 1.01 -17.22
CA GLU A 70 0.28 0.36 -17.32
C GLU A 70 0.75 -0.15 -15.95
N SER A 71 0.61 0.66 -14.89
CA SER A 71 0.95 0.23 -13.53
C SER A 71 0.14 -1.00 -13.10
N GLY A 72 -1.15 -1.06 -13.45
CA GLY A 72 -2.02 -2.20 -13.14
C GLY A 72 -1.67 -3.46 -13.91
N LEU A 73 -1.27 -3.34 -15.19
CA LEU A 73 -0.84 -4.48 -16.00
C LEU A 73 0.44 -5.11 -15.41
N ILE A 74 1.42 -4.28 -15.05
CA ILE A 74 2.66 -4.74 -14.42
C ILE A 74 2.37 -5.34 -13.03
N GLU A 75 1.56 -4.68 -12.20
CA GLU A 75 1.18 -5.20 -10.89
C GLU A 75 0.53 -6.58 -11.00
N LYS A 76 -0.39 -6.75 -11.96
CA LYS A 76 -1.05 -8.03 -12.22
C LYS A 76 -0.05 -9.12 -12.63
N ALA A 77 0.90 -8.80 -13.51
CA ALA A 77 1.93 -9.74 -13.92
C ALA A 77 2.83 -10.14 -12.73
N LEU A 78 3.31 -9.19 -11.95
CA LEU A 78 4.15 -9.44 -10.78
C LEU A 78 3.45 -10.25 -9.69
N LYS A 79 2.13 -10.09 -9.51
CA LYS A 79 1.32 -10.86 -8.53
C LYS A 79 1.27 -12.36 -8.81
N SER A 80 1.66 -12.83 -9.99
CA SER A 80 1.80 -14.26 -10.26
C SER A 80 3.04 -14.88 -9.60
N PHE A 81 4.02 -14.06 -9.22
CA PHE A 81 5.29 -14.49 -8.63
C PHE A 81 5.40 -14.22 -7.13
N ILE A 82 4.60 -13.31 -6.58
CA ILE A 82 4.60 -12.99 -5.15
C ILE A 82 3.19 -12.91 -4.57
N THR A 83 3.08 -13.28 -3.28
CA THR A 83 1.80 -13.24 -2.56
C THR A 83 1.40 -11.80 -2.24
N ASP A 84 0.16 -11.42 -2.58
CA ASP A 84 -0.37 -10.06 -2.32
C ASP A 84 -1.11 -9.93 -0.97
N LYS A 85 -0.98 -10.93 -0.09
CA LYS A 85 -1.73 -10.95 1.17
C LYS A 85 -0.91 -10.39 2.32
N THR A 86 -1.35 -9.26 2.87
CA THR A 86 -0.80 -8.74 4.13
C THR A 86 -1.48 -9.41 5.32
N ASN A 87 -0.70 -10.04 6.18
CA ASN A 87 -1.16 -10.41 7.51
C ASN A 87 -1.11 -9.19 8.42
N TRP A 88 -2.21 -8.43 8.46
CA TRP A 88 -2.29 -7.19 9.23
C TRP A 88 -2.06 -7.38 10.74
N ARG A 89 -2.27 -8.59 11.28
CA ARG A 89 -1.97 -8.89 12.68
C ARG A 89 -0.46 -8.96 12.93
N VAL A 90 0.29 -9.63 12.06
CA VAL A 90 1.76 -9.68 12.09
C VAL A 90 2.32 -8.26 11.95
N MET A 91 1.82 -7.50 10.98
CA MET A 91 2.21 -6.11 10.77
C MET A 91 1.99 -5.24 12.03
N LEU A 92 0.81 -5.34 12.69
CA LEU A 92 0.49 -4.55 13.87
C LEU A 92 1.22 -4.97 15.13
N LYS A 93 1.66 -6.23 15.24
CA LYS A 93 2.50 -6.70 16.34
C LYS A 93 3.99 -6.39 16.16
N ASN A 94 4.35 -5.84 15.00
CA ASN A 94 5.74 -5.62 14.58
C ASN A 94 6.56 -6.91 14.51
N GLU A 95 5.91 -8.01 14.12
CA GLU A 95 6.51 -9.32 13.90
C GLU A 95 6.87 -9.55 12.42
N THR A 96 6.95 -8.47 11.63
CA THR A 96 7.36 -8.53 10.22
C THR A 96 8.86 -8.75 10.15
N GLU A 97 9.27 -9.86 9.52
CA GLU A 97 10.68 -10.14 9.29
C GLU A 97 11.26 -9.24 8.19
N PRO A 98 12.51 -8.78 8.33
CA PRO A 98 13.19 -8.05 7.26
C PRO A 98 13.33 -8.90 5.99
N GLU A 99 13.15 -8.26 4.83
CA GLU A 99 13.24 -8.90 3.52
C GLU A 99 14.17 -8.11 2.59
N ASP A 100 14.92 -8.80 1.74
CA ASP A 100 15.79 -8.17 0.76
C ASP A 100 15.01 -7.73 -0.50
N LEU A 101 14.52 -6.48 -0.45
CA LEU A 101 13.78 -5.88 -1.56
C LEU A 101 14.63 -5.66 -2.82
N VAL A 102 15.95 -5.54 -2.68
CA VAL A 102 16.85 -5.32 -3.82
C VAL A 102 16.99 -6.61 -4.64
N THR A 103 17.26 -7.72 -3.99
CA THR A 103 17.30 -9.04 -4.65
C THR A 103 15.94 -9.39 -5.24
N ALA A 104 14.84 -9.14 -4.49
CA ALA A 104 13.50 -9.37 -4.99
C ALA A 104 13.18 -8.52 -6.23
N LYS A 105 13.59 -7.24 -6.28
CA LYS A 105 13.47 -6.37 -7.45
C LYS A 105 14.12 -6.98 -8.68
N VAL A 106 15.38 -7.42 -8.56
CA VAL A 106 16.13 -7.98 -9.69
C VAL A 106 15.41 -9.21 -10.25
N SER A 107 15.03 -10.14 -9.38
CA SER A 107 14.35 -11.38 -9.78
C SER A 107 13.01 -11.10 -10.45
N LEU A 108 12.20 -10.23 -9.84
CA LEU A 108 10.84 -9.93 -10.33
C LEU A 108 10.85 -9.13 -11.63
N LEU A 109 11.79 -8.20 -11.82
CA LEU A 109 11.90 -7.45 -13.07
C LEU A 109 12.37 -8.35 -14.23
N ALA A 110 13.19 -9.37 -13.97
CA ALA A 110 13.56 -10.35 -14.98
C ALA A 110 12.33 -11.11 -15.52
N GLU A 111 11.39 -11.50 -14.64
CA GLU A 111 10.18 -12.23 -15.01
C GLU A 111 9.19 -11.42 -15.86
N VAL A 112 9.22 -10.10 -15.77
CA VAL A 112 8.30 -9.21 -16.49
C VAL A 112 9.01 -8.32 -17.51
N SER A 113 10.26 -8.62 -17.86
CA SER A 113 11.13 -7.79 -18.72
C SER A 113 10.44 -7.43 -20.05
N SER A 114 9.86 -8.41 -20.75
CA SER A 114 9.15 -8.16 -22.01
C SER A 114 8.00 -7.18 -21.88
N LEU A 115 7.24 -7.23 -20.78
CA LEU A 115 6.15 -6.29 -20.52
C LEU A 115 6.67 -4.90 -20.15
N VAL A 116 7.78 -4.83 -19.42
CA VAL A 116 8.47 -3.56 -19.09
C VAL A 116 8.92 -2.86 -20.36
N ASP A 117 9.52 -3.60 -21.31
CA ASP A 117 9.96 -3.08 -22.60
C ASP A 117 8.77 -2.64 -23.49
N GLU A 118 7.72 -3.47 -23.57
CA GLU A 118 6.50 -3.18 -24.33
C GLU A 118 5.83 -1.87 -23.89
N LEU A 119 5.79 -1.64 -22.57
CA LEU A 119 5.16 -0.45 -21.98
C LEU A 119 6.10 0.76 -21.86
N ASP A 120 7.35 0.65 -22.30
CA ASP A 120 8.40 1.67 -22.15
C ASP A 120 8.47 2.17 -20.68
N ALA A 121 8.37 1.23 -19.75
CA ALA A 121 8.40 1.52 -18.32
C ALA A 121 9.83 1.81 -17.86
N LYS A 122 9.99 2.88 -17.08
CA LYS A 122 11.31 3.31 -16.62
C LYS A 122 11.69 2.60 -15.32
N THR A 123 12.84 1.94 -15.30
CA THR A 123 13.39 1.37 -14.07
C THR A 123 13.74 2.48 -13.09
N PHE A 124 13.25 2.36 -11.87
CA PHE A 124 13.55 3.31 -10.80
C PHE A 124 14.90 2.95 -10.14
N GLN A 125 15.82 3.93 -10.14
CA GLN A 125 17.09 3.82 -9.39
C GLN A 125 16.86 4.52 -8.05
N ALA A 126 16.65 3.75 -7.00
CA ALA A 126 16.42 4.26 -5.66
C ALA A 126 16.93 3.26 -4.62
N ASP A 127 17.22 3.77 -3.44
CA ASP A 127 17.53 2.98 -2.27
C ASP A 127 16.26 2.47 -1.58
N VAL A 128 16.40 1.44 -0.76
CA VAL A 128 15.32 0.96 0.12
C VAL A 128 15.02 2.03 1.17
N VAL A 129 13.76 2.40 1.27
CA VAL A 129 13.27 3.31 2.31
C VAL A 129 12.80 2.49 3.50
N ASN A 130 13.45 2.64 4.64
CA ASN A 130 13.00 2.06 5.91
C ASN A 130 12.02 3.02 6.59
N ILE A 131 10.99 2.48 7.23
CA ILE A 131 9.89 3.24 7.81
C ILE A 131 9.70 2.84 9.26
N ASP A 132 9.90 3.80 10.16
CA ASP A 132 9.62 3.68 11.57
C ASP A 132 8.28 4.33 11.92
N TYR A 133 7.58 3.74 12.90
CA TYR A 133 6.26 4.21 13.32
C TYR A 133 6.31 4.76 14.76
N PRO A 134 5.52 5.81 15.06
CA PRO A 134 5.44 6.37 16.40
C PRO A 134 4.63 5.44 17.32
N VAL A 135 5.27 4.38 17.80
CA VAL A 135 4.65 3.36 18.65
C VAL A 135 5.47 3.20 19.91
N LEU A 136 4.84 3.49 21.06
CA LEU A 136 5.41 3.30 22.39
C LEU A 136 5.37 1.82 22.81
N LYS A 137 4.28 1.14 22.43
CA LYS A 137 4.08 -0.27 22.78
C LYS A 137 3.25 -0.99 21.71
N TYR A 138 3.80 -2.05 21.16
CA TYR A 138 3.10 -2.92 20.23
C TYR A 138 2.16 -3.90 20.97
N PRO A 139 0.99 -4.23 20.39
CA PRO A 139 0.09 -5.20 20.99
C PRO A 139 0.62 -6.63 20.86
N THR A 140 0.57 -7.41 21.94
CA THR A 140 0.87 -8.85 21.92
C THR A 140 -0.29 -9.66 21.33
N LYS A 141 -1.53 -9.18 21.52
CA LYS A 141 -2.75 -9.73 20.95
C LYS A 141 -3.53 -8.64 20.21
N VAL A 142 -3.89 -8.89 18.96
CA VAL A 142 -4.63 -7.91 18.14
C VAL A 142 -6.13 -8.17 18.26
N VAL A 143 -6.82 -7.30 18.97
CA VAL A 143 -8.28 -7.22 19.08
C VAL A 143 -8.76 -6.03 18.28
N SER A 144 -9.64 -6.23 17.29
CA SER A 144 -10.15 -5.13 16.45
C SER A 144 -11.36 -4.46 17.09
N PHE A 145 -11.26 -3.17 17.33
CA PHE A 145 -12.39 -2.32 17.70
C PHE A 145 -13.24 -1.94 16.49
N SER A 146 -14.52 -1.66 16.72
CA SER A 146 -15.45 -1.28 15.67
C SER A 146 -16.56 -0.38 16.23
N PHE A 147 -16.76 0.79 15.64
CA PHE A 147 -17.85 1.69 16.00
C PHE A 147 -19.23 1.11 15.68
N ASP A 148 -19.32 0.15 14.74
CA ASP A 148 -20.58 -0.57 14.47
C ASP A 148 -21.05 -1.42 15.66
N LYS A 149 -20.11 -1.84 16.53
CA LYS A 149 -20.41 -2.66 17.72
C LYS A 149 -20.47 -1.84 19.00
N ASN A 150 -19.53 -0.91 19.13
CA ASN A 150 -19.38 -0.05 20.30
C ASN A 150 -19.20 1.39 19.83
N PRO A 151 -20.22 2.24 19.99
CA PRO A 151 -20.16 3.63 19.53
C PRO A 151 -19.12 4.47 20.27
N VAL A 152 -18.70 4.04 21.45
CA VAL A 152 -17.63 4.68 22.24
C VAL A 152 -16.45 3.70 22.34
N ILE A 153 -15.28 4.16 21.95
CA ILE A 153 -14.00 3.44 22.09
C ILE A 153 -13.08 4.34 22.91
N SER A 154 -12.57 3.83 24.00
CA SER A 154 -11.63 4.54 24.88
C SER A 154 -10.43 3.67 25.19
N GLY A 155 -9.30 4.30 25.51
CA GLY A 155 -8.06 3.63 25.89
C GLY A 155 -6.87 4.52 25.65
N PHE A 156 -5.77 4.23 26.31
CA PHE A 156 -4.51 4.93 26.12
C PHE A 156 -3.97 4.66 24.69
N LEU A 157 -3.58 5.70 23.96
CA LEU A 157 -2.98 5.58 22.63
C LEU A 157 -1.51 5.16 22.76
N ASN A 158 -1.21 3.92 22.42
CA ASN A 158 0.14 3.37 22.42
C ASN A 158 0.91 3.68 21.12
N GLY A 159 0.24 4.04 20.04
CA GLY A 159 0.89 4.40 18.79
C GLY A 159 -0.01 4.37 17.58
N ILE A 160 0.60 4.71 16.43
CA ILE A 160 -0.05 4.71 15.12
C ILE A 160 0.83 3.90 14.16
N LYS A 161 0.23 2.90 13.50
CA LYS A 161 0.92 2.15 12.44
C LYS A 161 -0.01 1.90 11.26
N GLY A 162 0.40 2.36 10.08
CA GLY A 162 -0.46 2.33 8.90
C GLY A 162 -1.74 3.14 9.14
N GLN A 163 -2.88 2.50 8.92
CA GLN A 163 -4.21 3.10 9.11
C GLN A 163 -4.81 2.78 10.50
N TYR A 164 -3.99 2.35 11.45
CA TYR A 164 -4.46 1.86 12.75
C TYR A 164 -3.98 2.74 13.89
N LEU A 165 -4.90 3.06 14.80
CA LEU A 165 -4.59 3.49 16.15
C LEU A 165 -4.39 2.23 17.01
N LEU A 166 -3.25 2.15 17.69
CA LEU A 166 -2.93 1.10 18.65
C LEU A 166 -3.33 1.61 20.03
N LEU A 167 -4.48 1.15 20.51
CA LEU A 167 -5.01 1.56 21.81
C LEU A 167 -4.76 0.47 22.86
N GLU A 168 -4.83 0.85 24.13
CA GLU A 168 -4.88 -0.13 25.20
C GLU A 168 -6.11 -1.02 25.02
N GLY A 169 -5.90 -2.34 25.01
CA GLY A 169 -6.95 -3.34 24.82
C GLY A 169 -7.31 -3.67 23.36
N GLY A 170 -6.85 -2.90 22.36
CA GLY A 170 -7.15 -3.24 20.97
C GLY A 170 -6.65 -2.25 19.93
N VAL A 171 -7.05 -2.45 18.70
CA VAL A 171 -6.65 -1.63 17.55
C VAL A 171 -7.86 -1.13 16.78
N LEU A 172 -7.81 0.10 16.29
CA LEU A 172 -8.88 0.72 15.52
C LEU A 172 -8.39 1.10 14.13
N ASN A 173 -8.98 0.51 13.08
CA ASN A 173 -8.70 0.92 11.71
C ASN A 173 -9.52 2.17 11.38
N ILE A 174 -8.87 3.33 11.32
CA ILE A 174 -9.53 4.62 11.06
C ILE A 174 -10.14 4.67 9.66
N ARG A 175 -9.46 4.10 8.66
CA ARG A 175 -9.95 4.14 7.28
C ARG A 175 -11.27 3.39 7.09
N LYS A 176 -11.51 2.36 7.88
CA LYS A 176 -12.79 1.64 7.86
C LYS A 176 -13.98 2.55 8.16
N PHE A 177 -13.75 3.64 8.90
CA PHE A 177 -14.76 4.56 9.40
C PHE A 177 -14.65 5.96 8.79
N SER A 178 -14.08 6.08 7.59
CA SER A 178 -13.86 7.38 6.91
C SER A 178 -15.15 8.17 6.61
N SER A 179 -16.30 7.51 6.60
CA SER A 179 -17.62 8.15 6.39
C SER A 179 -18.40 8.37 7.68
N TYR A 180 -17.78 8.15 8.86
CA TYR A 180 -18.42 8.37 10.15
C TYR A 180 -18.11 9.78 10.67
N HIS A 181 -19.10 10.39 11.31
CA HIS A 181 -18.87 11.57 12.14
C HIS A 181 -18.43 11.10 13.53
N LEU A 182 -17.22 11.48 13.92
CA LEU A 182 -16.61 11.07 15.18
C LEU A 182 -16.28 12.30 16.02
N THR A 183 -16.45 12.17 17.34
CA THR A 183 -15.97 13.15 18.32
C THR A 183 -14.76 12.56 19.03
N LEU A 184 -13.65 13.29 19.05
CA LEU A 184 -12.48 12.96 19.83
C LEU A 184 -12.49 13.73 21.14
N SER A 185 -12.36 13.02 22.24
CA SER A 185 -12.15 13.60 23.57
C SER A 185 -10.82 13.08 24.15
N THR A 186 -10.03 13.95 24.76
CA THR A 186 -8.73 13.66 25.39
C THR A 186 -8.79 13.90 26.89
#